data_a0ee5c01ca6f636f7e6f955a2aad8b0a
#
_entry.id   a0ee5c01ca6f636f7e6f955a2aad8b0a
#
_cell.length_a   1.000
_cell.length_b   1.000
_cell.length_c   1.000
_cell.angle_alpha   90.00
_cell.angle_beta   90.00
_cell.angle_gamma   90.00
#
_symmetry.space_group_name_H-M   'P 1'
#
loop_
_entity.id
_entity.type
_entity.pdbx_description
1 polymer ?
#
loop_
_entity_poly.entity_id
_entity_poly.type
_entity_poly.pdbx_seq_one_letter_code
_entity_poly.pdbx_strand_id
1 'polypeptide(L)'
;MNRIEGNCLEVVEAAEFIAIVTQGDDGPHLVGNWGDYLRAVGIRADQVVLPAGGYSQTERNLAKNNRIQLMVASKSVAGSRGKGQGHVISGGGRIEREGPHFDAVKAKFVWARGALVIDVQDVKAHL
;
A
#
# COMPACT_ATOMS: atom_id res chain seq x y z
N MET A 1 -2.94 -13.85 -9.08
CA MET A 1 -1.54 -13.51 -8.75
C MET A 1 -1.49 -13.03 -7.32
N ASN A 2 -0.45 -13.39 -6.58
CA ASN A 2 -0.34 -13.03 -5.17
C ASN A 2 0.97 -12.29 -4.82
N ARG A 3 1.65 -11.75 -5.83
CA ARG A 3 2.92 -11.04 -5.67
C ARG A 3 2.94 -9.79 -6.53
N ILE A 4 3.66 -8.79 -6.06
CA ILE A 4 3.93 -7.57 -6.83
C ILE A 4 5.09 -7.88 -7.77
N GLU A 5 4.74 -8.23 -8.99
CA GLU A 5 5.73 -8.60 -10.02
C GLU A 5 5.14 -8.29 -11.40
N GLY A 6 5.95 -8.38 -12.45
CA GLY A 6 5.52 -8.13 -13.81
C GLY A 6 4.88 -6.76 -13.99
N ASN A 7 3.70 -6.72 -14.60
CA ASN A 7 2.98 -5.48 -14.90
C ASN A 7 2.60 -4.73 -13.60
N CYS A 8 2.24 -5.45 -12.53
CA CYS A 8 1.96 -4.82 -11.24
C CYS A 8 3.18 -4.08 -10.70
N LEU A 9 4.36 -4.68 -10.80
CA LEU A 9 5.61 -4.03 -10.38
C LEU A 9 5.85 -2.75 -11.19
N GLU A 10 5.63 -2.80 -12.50
CA GLU A 10 5.77 -1.60 -13.35
C GLU A 10 4.86 -0.47 -12.87
N VAL A 11 3.61 -0.81 -12.51
CA VAL A 11 2.65 0.18 -12.02
C VAL A 11 3.09 0.75 -10.67
N VAL A 12 3.54 -0.11 -9.75
CA VAL A 12 4.02 0.33 -8.42
C VAL A 12 5.24 1.24 -8.57
N GLU A 13 6.10 0.95 -9.54
CA GLU A 13 7.27 1.79 -9.82
C GLU A 13 6.91 3.17 -10.40
N ALA A 14 5.73 3.30 -10.99
CA ALA A 14 5.32 4.52 -11.70
C ALA A 14 4.18 5.29 -11.00
N ALA A 15 3.43 4.65 -10.11
CA ALA A 15 2.24 5.25 -9.52
C ALA A 15 2.59 6.46 -8.65
N GLU A 16 1.85 7.55 -8.84
CA GLU A 16 1.99 8.75 -8.03
C GLU A 16 1.23 8.62 -6.70
N PHE A 17 0.05 8.02 -6.73
CA PHE A 17 -0.85 7.96 -5.59
C PHE A 17 -1.29 6.53 -5.30
N ILE A 18 -1.53 6.26 -4.01
CA ILE A 18 -2.02 4.96 -3.53
C ILE A 18 -3.29 5.23 -2.73
N ALA A 19 -4.41 4.67 -3.15
CA ALA A 19 -5.65 4.69 -2.38
C ALA A 19 -5.69 3.45 -1.50
N ILE A 20 -6.11 3.61 -0.24
CA ILE A 20 -6.06 2.56 0.78
C ILE A 20 -7.40 2.45 1.48
N VAL A 21 -7.97 1.25 1.51
CA VAL A 21 -9.27 0.97 2.14
C VAL A 21 -9.11 -0.04 3.26
N THR A 22 -9.67 0.29 4.42
CA THR A 22 -9.85 -0.63 5.54
C THR A 22 -11.32 -0.65 5.95
N GLN A 23 -11.73 -1.65 6.73
CA GLN A 23 -13.10 -1.80 7.17
C GLN A 23 -13.27 -1.30 8.59
N GLY A 24 -14.13 -0.30 8.76
CA GLY A 24 -14.49 0.23 10.07
C GLY A 24 -15.88 -0.22 10.49
N ASP A 25 -16.27 0.13 11.71
CA ASP A 25 -17.60 -0.21 12.25
C ASP A 25 -18.72 0.43 11.41
N ASP A 26 -18.46 1.61 10.83
CA ASP A 26 -19.44 2.36 10.04
C ASP A 26 -19.28 2.15 8.54
N GLY A 27 -18.50 1.17 8.13
CA GLY A 27 -18.24 0.87 6.73
C GLY A 27 -16.79 1.12 6.32
N PRO A 28 -16.52 1.15 5.00
CA PRO A 28 -15.16 1.33 4.51
C PRO A 28 -14.60 2.71 4.84
N HIS A 29 -13.31 2.74 5.13
CA HIS A 29 -12.56 3.96 5.45
C HIS A 29 -11.44 4.11 4.43
N LEU A 30 -11.38 5.26 3.78
CA LEU A 30 -10.47 5.54 2.68
C LEU A 30 -9.41 6.54 3.09
N VAL A 31 -8.16 6.21 2.87
CA VAL A 31 -7.02 7.12 3.04
C VAL A 31 -6.13 7.03 1.81
N GLY A 32 -5.15 7.90 1.73
CA GLY A 32 -4.20 7.90 0.63
C GLY A 32 -2.76 7.96 1.11
N ASN A 33 -1.85 7.61 0.21
CA ASN A 33 -0.41 7.76 0.42
C ASN A 33 0.26 8.00 -0.94
N TRP A 34 1.53 8.34 -0.90
CA TRP A 34 2.27 8.65 -2.12
C TRP A 34 3.10 7.46 -2.58
N GLY A 35 3.09 7.25 -3.90
CA GLY A 35 3.87 6.16 -4.51
C GLY A 35 5.37 6.31 -4.31
N ASP A 36 5.89 7.54 -4.35
CA ASP A 36 7.33 7.76 -4.11
C ASP A 36 7.74 7.45 -2.68
N TYR A 37 6.83 7.51 -1.71
CA TYR A 37 7.12 7.08 -0.33
C TYR A 37 7.33 5.57 -0.27
N LEU A 38 6.48 4.82 -0.96
CA LEU A 38 6.66 3.38 -1.06
C LEU A 38 8.01 3.03 -1.69
N ARG A 39 8.33 3.68 -2.80
CA ARG A 39 9.60 3.43 -3.51
C ARG A 39 10.81 3.81 -2.65
N ALA A 40 10.71 4.87 -1.85
CA ALA A 40 11.81 5.29 -0.97
C ALA A 40 12.10 4.25 0.12
N VAL A 41 11.07 3.61 0.66
CA VAL A 41 11.23 2.53 1.66
C VAL A 41 11.75 1.27 0.97
N GLY A 42 11.24 0.96 -0.22
CA GLY A 42 11.63 -0.20 -1.02
C GLY A 42 10.45 -1.06 -1.41
N ILE A 43 10.47 -1.51 -2.66
CA ILE A 43 9.42 -2.38 -3.20
C ILE A 43 9.80 -3.83 -2.96
N ARG A 44 8.86 -4.61 -2.42
CA ARG A 44 8.98 -6.05 -2.24
C ARG A 44 7.84 -6.76 -2.95
N ALA A 45 8.08 -7.99 -3.36
CA ALA A 45 7.08 -8.77 -4.08
C ALA A 45 5.88 -9.18 -3.19
N ASP A 46 6.14 -9.41 -1.92
CA ASP A 46 5.16 -9.99 -0.98
C ASP A 46 4.72 -9.04 0.13
N GLN A 47 5.25 -7.82 0.15
CA GLN A 47 4.98 -6.91 1.26
C GLN A 47 5.06 -5.45 0.82
N VAL A 48 4.13 -4.64 1.33
CA VAL A 48 4.14 -3.19 1.13
C VAL A 48 4.40 -2.53 2.47
N VAL A 49 5.33 -1.59 2.52
CA VAL A 49 5.64 -0.81 3.72
C VAL A 49 5.53 0.67 3.39
N LEU A 50 4.73 1.39 4.14
CA LEU A 50 4.46 2.81 3.93
C LEU A 50 4.62 3.60 5.24
N PRO A 51 5.06 4.86 5.18
CA PRO A 51 5.09 5.68 6.38
C PRO A 51 3.68 6.06 6.81
N ALA A 52 3.41 5.94 8.11
CA ALA A 52 2.15 6.35 8.73
C ALA A 52 2.41 7.57 9.61
N GLY A 53 1.91 8.73 9.19
CA GLY A 53 1.93 9.94 10.02
C GLY A 53 0.67 10.01 10.88
N GLY A 54 -0.48 10.13 10.24
CA GLY A 54 -1.78 10.02 10.85
C GLY A 54 -2.24 8.57 10.94
N TYR A 55 -3.36 8.26 10.29
CA TYR A 55 -3.91 6.89 10.19
C TYR A 55 -4.45 6.33 11.50
N SER A 56 -4.92 7.19 12.41
CA SER A 56 -5.49 6.70 13.69
C SER A 56 -6.69 5.80 13.47
N GLN A 57 -7.61 6.18 12.56
CA GLN A 57 -8.78 5.35 12.25
C GLN A 57 -8.37 4.07 11.54
N THR A 58 -7.45 4.16 10.60
CA THR A 58 -6.90 2.99 9.90
C THR A 58 -6.32 2.00 10.89
N GLU A 59 -5.54 2.48 11.85
CA GLU A 59 -4.94 1.64 12.89
C GLU A 59 -6.00 0.92 13.73
N ARG A 60 -7.05 1.65 14.15
CA ARG A 60 -8.17 1.05 14.89
C ARG A 60 -8.90 -0.01 14.08
N ASN A 61 -9.13 0.28 12.80
CA ASN A 61 -9.79 -0.67 11.90
C ASN A 61 -8.98 -1.96 11.77
N LEU A 62 -7.67 -1.83 11.53
CA LEU A 62 -6.80 -2.98 11.34
C LEU A 62 -6.66 -3.83 12.60
N ALA A 63 -6.78 -3.25 13.78
CA ALA A 63 -6.75 -4.00 15.04
C ALA A 63 -7.95 -4.94 15.17
N LYS A 64 -9.09 -4.60 14.56
CA LYS A 64 -10.32 -5.42 14.59
C LYS A 64 -10.45 -6.32 13.37
N ASN A 65 -10.04 -5.83 12.21
CA ASN A 65 -10.12 -6.54 10.94
C ASN A 65 -8.91 -6.12 10.11
N ASN A 66 -7.95 -7.02 10.00
CA ASN A 66 -6.69 -6.68 9.34
C ASN A 66 -6.77 -6.62 7.81
N ARG A 67 -7.94 -6.88 7.23
CA ARG A 67 -8.11 -6.82 5.79
C ARG A 67 -7.90 -5.40 5.26
N ILE A 68 -7.07 -5.29 4.24
CA ILE A 68 -6.71 -4.01 3.64
C ILE A 68 -6.57 -4.18 2.14
N GLN A 69 -6.96 -3.15 1.38
CA GLN A 69 -6.79 -3.12 -0.06
C GLN A 69 -6.14 -1.82 -0.48
N LEU A 70 -5.27 -1.92 -1.46
CA LEU A 70 -4.62 -0.78 -2.09
C LEU A 70 -5.02 -0.73 -3.56
N MET A 71 -5.22 0.47 -4.08
CA MET A 71 -5.34 0.71 -5.51
C MET A 71 -4.14 1.52 -5.97
N VAL A 72 -3.44 1.00 -6.97
CA VAL A 72 -2.34 1.71 -7.63
C VAL A 72 -2.64 1.75 -9.13
N ALA A 73 -2.27 2.85 -9.77
CA ALA A 73 -2.48 2.99 -11.20
C ALA A 73 -1.47 3.96 -11.80
N SER A 74 -1.16 3.78 -13.07
CA SER A 74 -0.34 4.72 -13.81
C SER A 74 -0.80 4.78 -15.26
N LYS A 75 -1.00 5.98 -15.76
CA LYS A 75 -1.35 6.19 -17.16
C LYS A 75 -0.18 5.89 -18.09
N SER A 76 1.05 5.92 -17.57
CA SER A 76 2.26 5.69 -18.36
C SER A 76 2.58 4.22 -18.58
N VAL A 77 1.94 3.31 -17.85
CA VAL A 77 2.20 1.86 -17.97
C VAL A 77 1.18 1.24 -18.91
N ALA A 78 1.66 0.47 -19.89
CA ALA A 78 0.78 -0.22 -20.84
C ALA A 78 0.06 -1.39 -20.16
N GLY A 79 -1.21 -1.54 -20.48
CA GLY A 79 -2.04 -2.65 -20.03
C GLY A 79 -2.58 -3.44 -21.19
N SER A 80 -3.44 -4.41 -20.93
CA SER A 80 -4.04 -5.25 -21.95
C SER A 80 -4.99 -4.49 -22.90
N ARG A 81 -5.48 -3.33 -22.47
CA ARG A 81 -6.41 -2.51 -23.24
C ARG A 81 -5.81 -1.22 -23.79
N GLY A 82 -4.48 -1.12 -23.77
CA GLY A 82 -3.77 0.06 -24.24
C GLY A 82 -2.99 0.74 -23.13
N LYS A 83 -2.81 2.05 -23.24
CA LYS A 83 -2.03 2.81 -22.27
C LYS A 83 -2.82 3.09 -21.02
N GLY A 84 -2.20 2.82 -19.89
CA GLY A 84 -2.80 2.97 -18.58
C GLY A 84 -3.12 1.61 -17.97
N GLN A 85 -2.70 1.41 -16.72
CA GLN A 85 -2.96 0.16 -16.00
C GLN A 85 -3.13 0.44 -14.52
N GLY A 86 -4.06 -0.28 -13.89
CA GLY A 86 -4.27 -0.28 -12.46
C GLY A 86 -4.22 -1.69 -11.90
N HIS A 87 -3.95 -1.79 -10.60
CA HIS A 87 -3.99 -3.06 -9.87
C HIS A 87 -4.58 -2.83 -8.49
N VAL A 88 -5.36 -3.83 -8.04
CA VAL A 88 -5.83 -3.90 -6.65
C VAL A 88 -4.94 -4.90 -5.92
N ILE A 89 -4.31 -4.46 -4.86
CA ILE A 89 -3.47 -5.28 -4.00
C ILE A 89 -4.23 -5.49 -2.70
N SER A 90 -4.50 -6.75 -2.36
CA SER A 90 -5.24 -7.09 -1.15
C SER A 90 -4.37 -7.89 -0.20
N GLY A 91 -4.55 -7.69 1.09
CA GLY A 91 -3.77 -8.43 2.07
C GLY A 91 -4.18 -8.19 3.50
N GLY A 92 -3.30 -8.52 4.40
CA GLY A 92 -3.43 -8.26 5.83
C GLY A 92 -2.50 -7.13 6.23
N GLY A 93 -3.02 -6.16 6.97
CA GLY A 93 -2.27 -4.98 7.35
C GLY A 93 -2.16 -4.79 8.85
N ARG A 94 -1.13 -4.04 9.24
CA ARG A 94 -0.90 -3.62 10.63
C ARG A 94 -0.09 -2.35 10.65
N ILE A 95 -0.15 -1.63 11.75
CA ILE A 95 0.73 -0.49 11.97
C ILE A 95 1.73 -0.88 13.07
N GLU A 96 3.02 -0.84 12.72
CA GLU A 96 4.12 -1.14 13.62
C GLU A 96 4.74 0.17 14.11
N ARG A 97 4.92 0.28 15.41
CA ARG A 97 5.50 1.47 16.04
C ARG A 97 6.92 1.24 16.54
N GLU A 98 7.46 0.06 16.29
CA GLU A 98 8.84 -0.31 16.62
C GLU A 98 9.25 -1.48 15.72
N GLY A 99 10.53 -1.77 15.69
CA GLY A 99 11.08 -2.88 14.93
C GLY A 99 11.63 -2.45 13.58
N PRO A 100 12.11 -3.44 12.78
CA PRO A 100 12.84 -3.16 11.54
C PRO A 100 12.05 -2.35 10.49
N HIS A 101 10.75 -2.63 10.33
CA HIS A 101 9.93 -1.88 9.37
C HIS A 101 9.80 -0.42 9.79
N PHE A 102 9.52 -0.19 11.08
CA PHE A 102 9.42 1.16 11.60
C PHE A 102 10.75 1.90 11.48
N ASP A 103 11.86 1.24 11.79
CA ASP A 103 13.19 1.83 11.70
C ASP A 103 13.52 2.25 10.26
N ALA A 104 13.18 1.41 9.29
CA ALA A 104 13.38 1.71 7.88
C ALA A 104 12.56 2.91 7.42
N VAL A 105 11.30 2.99 7.86
CA VAL A 105 10.42 4.11 7.56
C VAL A 105 10.93 5.39 8.23
N LYS A 106 11.28 5.32 9.50
CA LYS A 106 11.72 6.48 10.28
C LYS A 106 13.02 7.08 9.74
N ALA A 107 13.90 6.24 9.20
CA ALA A 107 15.15 6.70 8.59
C ALA A 107 14.91 7.60 7.39
N LYS A 108 13.80 7.41 6.67
CA LYS A 108 13.44 8.20 5.48
C LYS A 108 12.44 9.31 5.80
N PHE A 109 11.57 9.10 6.78
CA PHE A 109 10.46 10.00 7.10
C PHE A 109 10.45 10.25 8.60
N VAL A 110 11.16 11.28 9.04
CA VAL A 110 11.33 11.59 10.47
C VAL A 110 9.98 11.88 11.16
N TRP A 111 8.98 12.35 10.42
CA TRP A 111 7.64 12.66 10.92
C TRP A 111 6.77 11.42 11.11
N ALA A 112 7.18 10.27 10.61
CA ALA A 112 6.37 9.06 10.72
C ALA A 112 6.26 8.61 12.18
N ARG A 113 5.03 8.29 12.61
CA ARG A 113 4.77 7.72 13.93
C ARG A 113 4.64 6.21 13.90
N GLY A 114 4.58 5.62 12.72
CA GLY A 114 4.47 4.18 12.53
C GLY A 114 4.79 3.78 11.10
N ALA A 115 4.85 2.49 10.88
CA ALA A 115 4.96 1.88 9.57
C ALA A 115 3.66 1.10 9.28
N LEU A 116 2.99 1.43 8.18
CA LEU A 116 1.88 0.61 7.69
C LEU A 116 2.49 -0.54 6.90
N VAL A 117 2.31 -1.76 7.40
CA VAL A 117 2.87 -2.97 6.80
C VAL A 117 1.72 -3.82 6.28
N ILE A 118 1.80 -4.21 5.02
CA ILE A 118 0.78 -5.01 4.36
C ILE A 118 1.42 -6.26 3.78
N ASP A 119 0.99 -7.42 4.28
CA ASP A 119 1.39 -8.71 3.72
C ASP A 119 0.48 -8.99 2.53
N VAL A 120 1.07 -9.10 1.34
CA VAL A 120 0.31 -9.24 0.09
C VAL A 120 -0.25 -10.65 -0.03
N GLN A 121 -1.56 -10.75 -0.25
CA GLN A 121 -2.27 -12.02 -0.41
C GLN A 121 -2.80 -12.20 -1.82
N ASP A 122 -3.18 -11.12 -2.50
CA ASP A 122 -3.74 -11.18 -3.83
C ASP A 122 -3.45 -9.89 -4.60
N VAL A 123 -3.24 -10.02 -5.90
CA VAL A 123 -3.04 -8.89 -6.82
C VAL A 123 -3.91 -9.14 -8.05
N LYS A 124 -4.79 -8.17 -8.37
CA LYS A 124 -5.67 -8.25 -9.54
C LYS A 124 -5.53 -7.02 -10.41
N ALA A 125 -5.42 -7.24 -11.70
CA ALA A 125 -5.43 -6.15 -12.67
C ALA A 125 -6.80 -5.47 -12.66
N HIS A 126 -6.79 -4.14 -12.79
CA HIS A 126 -7.97 -3.30 -12.86
C HIS A 126 -7.72 -2.19 -13.87
N LEU A 127 -8.67 -2.00 -14.81
CA LEU A 127 -8.56 -1.07 -15.94
C LEU A 127 -7.56 -1.51 -17.04
#